data_3b1801b46c257a6b3d6618c5bc5e36dd
#
_entry.id   3b1801b46c257a6b3d6618c5bc5e36dd
#
_cell.length_a   1.000
_cell.length_b   1.000
_cell.length_c   1.000
_cell.angle_alpha   90.00
_cell.angle_beta   90.00
_cell.angle_gamma   90.00
#
_symmetry.space_group_name_H-M   'P 1'
#
loop_
_entity.id
_entity.type
_entity.pdbx_description
1 polymer ?
#
loop_
_entity_poly.entity_id
_entity_poly.type
_entity_poly.pdbx_seq_one_letter_code
_entity_poly.pdbx_strand_id
1 'polypeptide(L)'
;TDIERMVELDDREQQIAEVENRIAAEGIQYLYCQFVSVTGRIMGKGIPAKHFGMVARKGFQLVYGSTANLFVDRHGHYIGYGPEARELVGIAEPETFCRLPWDPKTARVFCTLFRGREEEVDGGMFLTSDCRGNLKRIHNAFEEKIGLHLRAGTEPEMMWLKADADGKPTVEGITKPNCYHIDQFAELQPLIHKVVEYSEAMGLEMIQGDHEDAPGQLELNFDFDRAE
;
A
#
# COMPACT_ATOMS: atom_id res chain seq x y z
N THR A 1 -7.48 -16.96 -18.33
CA THR A 1 -7.66 -15.57 -17.85
C THR A 1 -6.36 -15.04 -17.25
N ASP A 2 -6.32 -13.75 -16.91
CA ASP A 2 -5.14 -13.14 -16.25
C ASP A 2 -4.96 -13.69 -14.83
N ILE A 3 -6.06 -13.98 -14.12
CA ILE A 3 -5.99 -14.64 -12.80
C ILE A 3 -5.26 -16.00 -12.93
N GLU A 4 -5.65 -16.83 -13.89
CA GLU A 4 -5.07 -18.15 -14.08
C GLU A 4 -3.57 -18.04 -14.40
N ARG A 5 -3.18 -17.14 -15.28
CA ARG A 5 -1.75 -16.87 -15.56
C ARG A 5 -0.99 -16.47 -14.30
N MET A 6 -1.57 -15.63 -13.44
CA MET A 6 -0.91 -15.19 -12.20
C MET A 6 -0.80 -16.32 -11.17
N VAL A 7 -1.81 -17.18 -11.04
CA VAL A 7 -1.79 -18.26 -10.04
C VAL A 7 -1.01 -19.50 -10.51
N GLU A 8 -0.73 -19.63 -11.79
CA GLU A 8 -0.01 -20.73 -12.42
C GLU A 8 1.48 -20.42 -12.69
N LEU A 9 2.02 -19.33 -12.15
CA LEU A 9 3.46 -19.02 -12.24
C LEU A 9 4.28 -20.14 -11.58
N ASP A 10 5.35 -20.55 -12.22
CA ASP A 10 6.16 -21.73 -11.83
C ASP A 10 6.71 -21.67 -10.41
N ASP A 11 7.07 -20.48 -9.90
CA ASP A 11 7.64 -20.26 -8.57
C ASP A 11 6.62 -19.93 -7.49
N ARG A 12 5.35 -19.74 -7.87
CA ARG A 12 4.32 -19.21 -6.97
C ARG A 12 4.05 -20.10 -5.75
N GLU A 13 3.96 -21.41 -5.96
CA GLU A 13 3.73 -22.34 -4.83
C GLU A 13 4.92 -22.35 -3.85
N GLN A 14 6.13 -22.20 -4.36
CA GLN A 14 7.31 -22.04 -3.51
C GLN A 14 7.23 -20.73 -2.69
N GLN A 15 6.91 -19.62 -3.32
CA GLN A 15 6.74 -18.31 -2.65
C GLN A 15 5.64 -18.36 -1.59
N ILE A 16 4.52 -19.02 -1.87
CA ILE A 16 3.44 -19.21 -0.90
C ILE A 16 3.94 -20.01 0.31
N ALA A 17 4.64 -21.12 0.08
CA ALA A 17 5.19 -21.97 1.14
C ALA A 17 6.24 -21.21 1.99
N GLU A 18 7.07 -20.38 1.38
CA GLU A 18 8.03 -19.53 2.09
C GLU A 18 7.32 -18.54 3.03
N VAL A 19 6.24 -17.91 2.57
CA VAL A 19 5.44 -17.00 3.41
C VAL A 19 4.71 -17.77 4.52
N GLU A 20 4.15 -18.95 4.25
CA GLU A 20 3.53 -19.79 5.28
C GLU A 20 4.54 -20.17 6.38
N ASN A 21 5.78 -20.50 5.99
CA ASN A 21 6.87 -20.75 6.92
C ASN A 21 7.26 -19.51 7.74
N ARG A 22 7.34 -18.34 7.11
CA ARG A 22 7.59 -17.09 7.81
C ARG A 22 6.49 -16.73 8.79
N ILE A 23 5.21 -16.90 8.42
CA ILE A 23 4.06 -16.71 9.29
C ILE A 23 4.21 -17.56 10.57
N ALA A 24 4.59 -18.82 10.42
CA ALA A 24 4.79 -19.73 11.56
C ALA A 24 6.00 -19.33 12.40
N ALA A 25 7.15 -19.08 11.78
CA ALA A 25 8.41 -18.77 12.46
C ALA A 25 8.39 -17.41 13.18
N GLU A 26 7.75 -16.41 12.59
CA GLU A 26 7.65 -15.05 13.13
C GLU A 26 6.43 -14.89 14.07
N GLY A 27 5.57 -15.91 14.21
CA GLY A 27 4.40 -15.89 15.07
C GLY A 27 3.31 -14.92 14.64
N ILE A 28 3.18 -14.71 13.32
CA ILE A 28 2.17 -13.82 12.75
C ILE A 28 0.78 -14.43 12.96
N GLN A 29 -0.13 -13.63 13.50
CA GLN A 29 -1.50 -14.05 13.82
C GLN A 29 -2.52 -13.46 12.84
N TYR A 30 -2.21 -12.28 12.29
CA TYR A 30 -3.12 -11.53 11.44
C TYR A 30 -2.41 -11.01 10.18
N LEU A 31 -3.12 -10.96 9.07
CA LEU A 31 -2.57 -10.52 7.80
C LEU A 31 -3.53 -9.53 7.12
N TYR A 32 -2.99 -8.39 6.69
CA TYR A 32 -3.68 -7.45 5.81
C TYR A 32 -3.37 -7.75 4.34
N CYS A 33 -4.41 -8.09 3.58
CA CYS A 33 -4.35 -8.16 2.12
C CYS A 33 -4.68 -6.78 1.58
N GLN A 34 -3.67 -6.06 1.09
CA GLN A 34 -3.75 -4.63 0.78
C GLN A 34 -3.71 -4.36 -0.73
N PHE A 35 -4.35 -3.28 -1.14
CA PHE A 35 -4.22 -2.68 -2.47
C PHE A 35 -4.31 -1.16 -2.37
N VAL A 36 -3.94 -0.46 -3.43
CA VAL A 36 -4.00 1.00 -3.50
C VAL A 36 -5.19 1.42 -4.35
N SER A 37 -6.08 2.24 -3.79
CA SER A 37 -7.21 2.80 -4.52
C SER A 37 -6.78 3.93 -5.46
N VAL A 38 -7.65 4.32 -6.40
CA VAL A 38 -7.38 5.44 -7.35
C VAL A 38 -7.15 6.79 -6.65
N THR A 39 -7.52 6.90 -5.38
CA THR A 39 -7.28 8.11 -4.56
C THR A 39 -6.02 8.00 -3.71
N GLY A 40 -5.16 6.99 -3.93
CA GLY A 40 -3.91 6.80 -3.21
C GLY A 40 -4.05 6.21 -1.80
N ARG A 41 -5.24 5.79 -1.38
CA ARG A 41 -5.43 5.19 -0.05
C ARG A 41 -5.12 3.70 -0.07
N ILE A 42 -4.47 3.24 1.00
CA ILE A 42 -4.31 1.82 1.26
C ILE A 42 -5.65 1.24 1.71
N MET A 43 -6.15 0.30 0.94
CA MET A 43 -7.39 -0.42 1.17
C MET A 43 -7.09 -1.91 1.33
N GLY A 44 -8.01 -2.70 1.88
CA GLY A 44 -7.78 -4.14 1.98
C GLY A 44 -8.74 -4.84 2.91
N LYS A 45 -8.45 -6.13 3.11
CA LYS A 45 -9.12 -6.99 4.08
C LYS A 45 -8.12 -7.61 5.02
N GLY A 46 -8.52 -7.78 6.29
CA GLY A 46 -7.76 -8.51 7.27
C GLY A 46 -8.24 -9.96 7.38
N ILE A 47 -7.31 -10.89 7.49
CA ILE A 47 -7.57 -12.31 7.67
C ILE A 47 -6.72 -12.89 8.81
N PRO A 48 -7.17 -13.94 9.53
CA PRO A 48 -6.28 -14.74 10.33
C PRO A 48 -5.16 -15.33 9.45
N ALA A 49 -3.91 -15.17 9.87
CA ALA A 49 -2.74 -15.49 9.03
C ALA A 49 -2.71 -16.96 8.57
N LYS A 50 -3.29 -17.88 9.35
CA LYS A 50 -3.44 -19.31 8.98
C LYS A 50 -4.21 -19.55 7.67
N HIS A 51 -4.93 -18.56 7.16
CA HIS A 51 -5.68 -18.66 5.92
C HIS A 51 -4.93 -18.06 4.72
N PHE A 52 -3.69 -17.61 4.92
CA PHE A 52 -2.89 -17.00 3.85
C PHE A 52 -2.80 -17.89 2.60
N GLY A 53 -2.41 -19.15 2.75
CA GLY A 53 -2.22 -20.03 1.60
C GLY A 53 -3.50 -20.24 0.78
N MET A 54 -4.68 -20.30 1.43
CA MET A 54 -5.95 -20.36 0.72
C MET A 54 -6.20 -19.06 -0.08
N VAL A 55 -5.99 -17.92 0.54
CA VAL A 55 -6.22 -16.61 -0.09
C VAL A 55 -5.21 -16.35 -1.21
N ALA A 56 -3.96 -16.74 -1.03
CA ALA A 56 -2.94 -16.61 -2.05
C ALA A 56 -3.24 -17.45 -3.30
N ARG A 57 -3.77 -18.67 -3.11
CA ARG A 57 -4.11 -19.58 -4.24
C ARG A 57 -5.44 -19.24 -4.93
N LYS A 58 -6.46 -18.86 -4.16
CA LYS A 58 -7.83 -18.69 -4.66
C LYS A 58 -8.25 -17.21 -4.82
N GLY A 59 -7.56 -16.32 -4.15
CA GLY A 59 -7.96 -14.92 -4.02
C GLY A 59 -9.06 -14.71 -2.97
N PHE A 60 -9.47 -13.47 -2.83
CA PHE A 60 -10.58 -13.03 -1.98
C PHE A 60 -11.45 -12.03 -2.70
N GLN A 61 -12.72 -11.97 -2.32
CA GLN A 61 -13.70 -11.10 -2.96
C GLN A 61 -13.67 -9.68 -2.38
N LEU A 62 -13.86 -8.70 -3.26
CA LEU A 62 -13.89 -7.27 -2.95
C LEU A 62 -15.07 -6.62 -3.64
N VAL A 63 -15.64 -5.59 -3.03
CA VAL A 63 -16.64 -4.74 -3.70
C VAL A 63 -15.94 -3.78 -4.66
N TYR A 64 -16.49 -3.60 -5.84
CA TYR A 64 -15.94 -2.72 -6.89
C TYR A 64 -15.64 -1.30 -6.39
N GLY A 65 -16.57 -0.71 -5.63
CA GLY A 65 -16.41 0.66 -5.12
C GLY A 65 -15.22 0.87 -4.19
N SER A 66 -14.64 -0.18 -3.61
CA SER A 66 -13.45 -0.07 -2.76
C SER A 66 -12.23 0.45 -3.51
N THR A 67 -12.16 0.24 -4.82
CA THR A 67 -11.03 0.68 -5.64
C THR A 67 -10.97 2.19 -5.82
N ALA A 68 -12.12 2.87 -5.73
CA ALA A 68 -12.23 4.32 -5.85
C ALA A 68 -12.45 5.02 -4.50
N ASN A 69 -12.65 4.29 -3.40
CA ASN A 69 -13.08 4.78 -2.08
C ASN A 69 -14.40 5.58 -2.08
N LEU A 70 -15.11 5.60 -3.17
CA LEU A 70 -16.32 6.39 -3.33
C LEU A 70 -17.36 5.58 -4.09
N PHE A 71 -18.49 5.37 -3.43
CA PHE A 71 -19.70 4.93 -4.13
C PHE A 71 -20.54 6.11 -4.59
N VAL A 72 -20.40 7.26 -3.94
CA VAL A 72 -21.22 8.43 -4.16
C VAL A 72 -20.39 9.71 -4.26
N ASP A 73 -20.86 10.66 -5.04
CA ASP A 73 -20.34 12.01 -5.09
C ASP A 73 -20.78 12.82 -3.84
N ARG A 74 -20.40 14.09 -3.78
CA ARG A 74 -20.78 15.00 -2.70
C ARG A 74 -22.29 15.27 -2.57
N HIS A 75 -23.08 14.89 -3.57
CA HIS A 75 -24.54 15.05 -3.60
C HIS A 75 -25.27 13.73 -3.29
N GLY A 76 -24.55 12.62 -3.08
CA GLY A 76 -25.12 11.32 -2.81
C GLY A 76 -25.45 10.49 -4.05
N HIS A 77 -25.04 10.93 -5.26
CA HIS A 77 -25.22 10.16 -6.49
C HIS A 77 -24.12 9.14 -6.66
N TYR A 78 -24.45 7.93 -7.11
CA TYR A 78 -23.45 6.90 -7.38
C TYR A 78 -22.49 7.33 -8.48
N ILE A 79 -21.21 7.08 -8.24
CA ILE A 79 -20.12 7.25 -9.22
C ILE A 79 -19.82 5.88 -9.82
N GLY A 80 -20.11 5.71 -11.10
CA GLY A 80 -19.98 4.43 -11.79
C GLY A 80 -21.08 3.46 -11.36
N TYR A 81 -20.66 2.34 -10.76
CA TYR A 81 -21.59 1.30 -10.31
C TYR A 81 -21.99 1.50 -8.84
N GLY A 82 -23.23 1.20 -8.50
CA GLY A 82 -23.71 1.19 -7.14
C GLY A 82 -23.38 -0.11 -6.37
N PRO A 83 -24.06 -0.36 -5.25
CA PRO A 83 -23.86 -1.57 -4.43
C PRO A 83 -24.17 -2.88 -5.16
N GLU A 84 -24.91 -2.83 -6.26
CA GLU A 84 -25.24 -3.95 -7.15
C GLU A 84 -24.06 -4.38 -8.04
N ALA A 85 -22.97 -3.62 -8.08
CA ALA A 85 -21.78 -3.97 -8.87
C ALA A 85 -21.23 -5.33 -8.46
N ARG A 86 -20.83 -6.10 -9.46
CA ARG A 86 -20.23 -7.43 -9.24
C ARG A 86 -18.95 -7.33 -8.44
N GLU A 87 -18.68 -8.36 -7.67
CA GLU A 87 -17.47 -8.42 -6.85
C GLU A 87 -16.20 -8.60 -7.70
N LEU A 88 -15.11 -8.03 -7.20
CA LEU A 88 -13.77 -8.20 -7.74
C LEU A 88 -13.05 -9.33 -7.03
N VAL A 89 -11.94 -9.78 -7.60
CA VAL A 89 -11.03 -10.73 -6.98
C VAL A 89 -9.68 -10.07 -6.74
N GLY A 90 -9.20 -10.14 -5.49
CA GLY A 90 -7.82 -9.79 -5.13
C GLY A 90 -6.97 -11.04 -5.02
N ILE A 91 -5.82 -11.07 -5.68
CA ILE A 91 -4.83 -12.14 -5.60
C ILE A 91 -3.60 -11.60 -4.88
N ALA A 92 -3.24 -12.22 -3.76
CA ALA A 92 -2.07 -11.81 -2.99
C ALA A 92 -0.78 -12.04 -3.78
N GLU A 93 0.19 -11.15 -3.62
CA GLU A 93 1.56 -11.24 -4.17
C GLU A 93 2.51 -11.63 -3.02
N PRO A 94 2.90 -12.92 -2.89
CA PRO A 94 3.67 -13.42 -1.75
C PRO A 94 4.98 -12.69 -1.54
N GLU A 95 5.65 -12.27 -2.62
CA GLU A 95 6.93 -11.54 -2.60
C GLU A 95 6.84 -10.19 -1.86
N THR A 96 5.61 -9.66 -1.71
CA THR A 96 5.38 -8.39 -1.00
C THR A 96 5.10 -8.57 0.49
N PHE A 97 5.18 -9.80 1.01
CA PHE A 97 4.93 -10.08 2.42
C PHE A 97 5.89 -9.29 3.32
N CYS A 98 5.33 -8.52 4.25
CA CYS A 98 6.08 -7.71 5.18
C CYS A 98 5.43 -7.72 6.56
N ARG A 99 6.21 -8.08 7.59
CA ARG A 99 5.80 -7.94 8.99
C ARG A 99 5.72 -6.47 9.35
N LEU A 100 4.69 -6.05 10.08
CA LEU A 100 4.56 -4.67 10.53
C LEU A 100 5.45 -4.41 11.75
N PRO A 101 6.42 -3.49 11.70
CA PRO A 101 7.32 -3.28 12.82
C PRO A 101 6.64 -2.68 14.06
N TRP A 102 5.52 -1.99 13.90
CA TRP A 102 4.72 -1.43 15.00
C TRP A 102 3.70 -2.42 15.58
N ASP A 103 3.44 -3.54 14.90
CA ASP A 103 2.59 -4.63 15.37
C ASP A 103 3.19 -5.99 14.94
N PRO A 104 4.11 -6.53 15.75
CA PRO A 104 4.89 -7.70 15.38
C PRO A 104 4.08 -9.00 15.22
N LYS A 105 2.79 -9.01 15.55
CA LYS A 105 1.89 -10.15 15.31
C LYS A 105 1.08 -9.99 14.01
N THR A 106 1.23 -8.89 13.35
CA THR A 106 0.54 -8.57 12.10
C THR A 106 1.54 -8.39 10.95
N ALA A 107 1.17 -8.86 9.79
CA ALA A 107 1.88 -8.63 8.54
C ALA A 107 0.94 -8.07 7.48
N ARG A 108 1.50 -7.63 6.37
CA ARG A 108 0.75 -7.23 5.17
C ARG A 108 1.28 -7.94 3.95
N VAL A 109 0.44 -8.07 2.94
CA VAL A 109 0.78 -8.47 1.58
C VAL A 109 0.00 -7.59 0.61
N PHE A 110 0.63 -7.15 -0.47
CA PHE A 110 -0.09 -6.48 -1.54
C PHE A 110 -0.84 -7.47 -2.43
N CYS A 111 -1.86 -6.97 -3.13
CA CYS A 111 -2.71 -7.76 -4.00
C CYS A 111 -2.89 -7.06 -5.33
N THR A 112 -2.86 -7.84 -6.40
CA THR A 112 -3.32 -7.42 -7.72
C THR A 112 -4.81 -7.69 -7.83
N LEU A 113 -5.54 -6.77 -8.48
CA LEU A 113 -6.99 -6.82 -8.59
C LEU A 113 -7.44 -7.24 -9.98
N PHE A 114 -8.50 -8.04 -10.00
CA PHE A 114 -9.10 -8.60 -11.21
C PHE A 114 -10.61 -8.43 -11.19
N ARG A 115 -11.21 -8.47 -12.37
CA ARG A 115 -12.65 -8.62 -12.50
C ARG A 115 -13.09 -9.99 -11.98
N GLY A 116 -14.32 -10.06 -11.46
CA GLY A 116 -14.89 -11.30 -10.95
C GLY A 116 -14.85 -12.42 -12.01
N ARG A 117 -14.59 -13.65 -11.59
CA ARG A 117 -14.52 -14.81 -12.50
C ARG A 117 -15.85 -15.10 -13.22
N GLU A 118 -16.95 -14.76 -12.57
CA GLU A 118 -18.32 -15.02 -13.06
C GLU A 118 -18.83 -13.92 -14.01
N GLU A 119 -18.01 -12.93 -14.37
CA GLU A 119 -18.41 -11.93 -15.35
C GLU A 119 -18.40 -12.49 -16.76
N GLU A 120 -19.46 -12.22 -17.53
CA GLU A 120 -19.59 -12.70 -18.91
C GLU A 120 -18.56 -12.05 -19.85
N VAL A 121 -18.22 -10.80 -19.56
CA VAL A 121 -17.24 -10.02 -20.34
C VAL A 121 -16.06 -9.72 -19.43
N ASP A 122 -14.86 -10.06 -19.92
CA ASP A 122 -13.59 -9.80 -19.21
C ASP A 122 -13.47 -10.43 -17.82
N GLY A 123 -14.23 -11.49 -17.52
CA GLY A 123 -14.13 -12.21 -16.26
C GLY A 123 -12.72 -12.75 -16.02
N GLY A 124 -12.17 -12.47 -14.85
CA GLY A 124 -10.81 -12.86 -14.49
C GLY A 124 -9.69 -12.06 -15.18
N MET A 125 -10.01 -10.99 -15.92
CA MET A 125 -9.03 -10.07 -16.48
C MET A 125 -8.56 -9.04 -15.47
N PHE A 126 -7.39 -8.44 -15.69
CA PHE A 126 -6.88 -7.35 -14.85
C PHE A 126 -7.89 -6.22 -14.71
N LEU A 127 -8.03 -5.71 -13.49
CA LEU A 127 -8.87 -4.55 -13.24
C LEU A 127 -8.19 -3.27 -13.73
N THR A 128 -8.87 -2.50 -14.57
CA THR A 128 -8.34 -1.24 -15.13
C THR A 128 -8.17 -0.12 -14.11
N SER A 129 -8.84 -0.19 -12.96
CA SER A 129 -8.69 0.75 -11.84
C SER A 129 -7.70 0.29 -10.77
N ASP A 130 -6.98 -0.82 -10.99
CA ASP A 130 -5.88 -1.24 -10.12
C ASP A 130 -4.62 -0.42 -10.41
N CYS A 131 -4.38 0.61 -9.60
CA CYS A 131 -3.27 1.55 -9.79
C CYS A 131 -1.90 0.85 -9.76
N ARG A 132 -1.67 -0.01 -8.75
CA ARG A 132 -0.39 -0.72 -8.59
C ARG A 132 -0.21 -1.78 -9.69
N GLY A 133 -1.26 -2.54 -9.99
CA GLY A 133 -1.23 -3.51 -11.09
C GLY A 133 -0.97 -2.84 -12.45
N ASN A 134 -1.53 -1.65 -12.70
CA ASN A 134 -1.24 -0.87 -13.91
C ASN A 134 0.23 -0.44 -13.96
N LEU A 135 0.78 0.08 -12.85
CA LEU A 135 2.18 0.48 -12.78
C LEU A 135 3.10 -0.71 -13.13
N LYS A 136 2.90 -1.88 -12.51
CA LYS A 136 3.67 -3.09 -12.81
C LYS A 136 3.59 -3.47 -14.29
N ARG A 137 2.41 -3.51 -14.87
CA ARG A 137 2.22 -3.86 -16.29
C ARG A 137 2.90 -2.86 -17.23
N ILE A 138 2.80 -1.56 -16.95
CA ILE A 138 3.43 -0.52 -17.76
C ILE A 138 4.96 -0.63 -17.63
N HIS A 139 5.47 -0.81 -16.42
CA HIS A 139 6.90 -0.94 -16.17
C HIS A 139 7.50 -2.18 -16.87
N ASN A 140 6.83 -3.34 -16.75
CA ASN A 140 7.27 -4.56 -17.44
C ASN A 140 7.26 -4.39 -18.96
N ALA A 141 6.19 -3.81 -19.52
CA ALA A 141 6.12 -3.55 -20.95
C ALA A 141 7.19 -2.54 -21.43
N PHE A 142 7.54 -1.57 -20.60
CA PHE A 142 8.62 -0.62 -20.87
C PHE A 142 9.98 -1.33 -20.86
N GLU A 143 10.24 -2.16 -19.86
CA GLU A 143 11.46 -2.95 -19.74
C GLU A 143 11.62 -3.92 -20.91
N GLU A 144 10.60 -4.70 -21.24
CA GLU A 144 10.60 -5.61 -22.38
C GLU A 144 10.90 -4.91 -23.71
N LYS A 145 10.35 -3.69 -23.89
CA LYS A 145 10.43 -2.97 -25.16
C LYS A 145 11.70 -2.15 -25.33
N ILE A 146 12.25 -1.62 -24.23
CA ILE A 146 13.36 -0.65 -24.25
C ILE A 146 14.61 -1.21 -23.57
N GLY A 147 14.50 -2.23 -22.70
CA GLY A 147 15.60 -2.81 -21.94
C GLY A 147 16.08 -1.93 -20.78
N LEU A 148 15.26 -1.00 -20.30
CA LEU A 148 15.57 -0.10 -19.20
C LEU A 148 14.55 -0.25 -18.07
N HIS A 149 15.01 -0.07 -16.82
CA HIS A 149 14.16 -0.01 -15.64
C HIS A 149 13.84 1.44 -15.27
N LEU A 150 12.59 1.73 -14.95
CA LEU A 150 12.22 2.99 -14.32
C LEU A 150 12.54 2.90 -12.83
N ARG A 151 13.30 3.86 -12.33
CA ARG A 151 13.55 4.04 -10.90
C ARG A 151 12.93 5.36 -10.43
N ALA A 152 12.39 5.36 -9.22
CA ALA A 152 11.77 6.53 -8.62
C ALA A 152 12.16 6.64 -7.15
N GLY A 153 12.51 7.83 -6.69
CA GLY A 153 12.56 8.18 -5.28
C GLY A 153 11.25 8.82 -4.86
N THR A 154 10.91 8.69 -3.59
CA THR A 154 9.73 9.33 -3.02
C THR A 154 10.15 10.31 -1.94
N GLU A 155 9.53 11.47 -1.95
CA GLU A 155 9.74 12.57 -1.01
C GLU A 155 8.39 12.95 -0.37
N PRO A 156 7.83 12.07 0.48
CA PRO A 156 6.55 12.36 1.12
C PRO A 156 6.69 13.52 2.11
N GLU A 157 5.83 14.51 1.94
CA GLU A 157 5.72 15.66 2.83
C GLU A 157 4.42 15.60 3.63
N MET A 158 4.50 15.95 4.90
CA MET A 158 3.33 15.94 5.77
C MET A 158 3.41 16.99 6.87
N MET A 159 2.26 17.53 7.25
CA MET A 159 2.15 18.46 8.38
C MET A 159 1.79 17.72 9.66
N TRP A 160 2.63 17.86 10.68
CA TRP A 160 2.40 17.34 12.03
C TRP A 160 1.84 18.44 12.92
N LEU A 161 0.58 18.32 13.29
CA LEU A 161 -0.13 19.34 14.05
C LEU A 161 -0.25 18.91 15.50
N LYS A 162 -0.22 19.89 16.41
CA LYS A 162 -0.58 19.68 17.82
C LYS A 162 -2.09 19.53 17.96
N ALA A 163 -2.54 18.89 19.01
CA ALA A 163 -3.95 18.90 19.42
C ALA A 163 -4.18 20.03 20.41
N ASP A 164 -5.24 20.80 20.24
CA ASP A 164 -5.70 21.77 21.24
C ASP A 164 -6.40 21.08 22.43
N ALA A 165 -6.93 21.84 23.37
CA ALA A 165 -7.62 21.34 24.55
C ALA A 165 -8.87 20.48 24.22
N ASP A 166 -9.47 20.70 23.07
CA ASP A 166 -10.64 19.96 22.57
C ASP A 166 -10.23 18.77 21.68
N GLY A 167 -8.92 18.55 21.47
CA GLY A 167 -8.37 17.51 20.60
C GLY A 167 -8.42 17.84 19.11
N LYS A 168 -8.66 19.11 18.73
CA LYS A 168 -8.65 19.55 17.34
C LYS A 168 -7.24 19.89 16.88
N PRO A 169 -6.90 19.63 15.59
CA PRO A 169 -5.60 20.00 15.06
C PRO A 169 -5.40 21.53 15.11
N THR A 170 -4.23 21.97 15.60
CA THR A 170 -3.86 23.38 15.71
C THR A 170 -2.40 23.60 15.32
N VAL A 171 -2.11 24.78 14.80
CA VAL A 171 -0.75 25.29 14.58
C VAL A 171 -0.27 26.20 15.72
N GLU A 172 -1.08 26.42 16.76
CA GLU A 172 -0.67 27.22 17.90
C GLU A 172 0.53 26.60 18.62
N GLY A 173 1.52 27.45 18.93
CA GLY A 173 2.76 27.00 19.54
C GLY A 173 3.71 26.24 18.62
N ILE A 174 3.40 26.20 17.33
CA ILE A 174 4.34 25.77 16.30
C ILE A 174 4.92 27.03 15.66
N THR A 175 6.22 27.21 15.73
CA THR A 175 6.91 28.34 15.10
C THR A 175 6.79 28.23 13.57
N LYS A 176 6.85 29.38 12.89
CA LYS A 176 6.90 29.48 11.42
C LYS A 176 8.32 29.86 10.99
N PRO A 177 9.28 28.97 11.08
CA PRO A 177 10.61 29.27 10.57
C PRO A 177 10.62 29.08 9.06
N ASN A 178 11.70 29.53 8.42
CA ASN A 178 12.06 29.04 7.11
C ASN A 178 12.41 27.56 7.17
N CYS A 179 12.43 26.88 6.05
CA CYS A 179 12.85 25.46 5.96
C CYS A 179 14.24 25.24 6.59
N TYR A 180 14.54 24.00 6.93
CA TYR A 180 15.79 23.52 7.54
C TYR A 180 16.07 24.02 8.97
N HIS A 181 15.02 24.38 9.71
CA HIS A 181 15.18 24.86 11.07
C HIS A 181 15.36 23.70 12.04
N ILE A 182 16.57 23.54 12.55
CA ILE A 182 16.95 22.38 13.38
C ILE A 182 16.16 22.26 14.67
N ASP A 183 15.81 23.36 15.34
CA ASP A 183 15.02 23.32 16.57
C ASP A 183 13.61 22.74 16.33
N GLN A 184 12.99 23.08 15.18
CA GLN A 184 11.69 22.51 14.78
C GLN A 184 11.80 21.03 14.43
N PHE A 185 12.84 20.66 13.72
CA PHE A 185 13.15 19.27 13.42
C PHE A 185 13.38 18.47 14.70
N ALA A 186 14.12 19.03 15.67
CA ALA A 186 14.39 18.40 16.96
C ALA A 186 13.14 18.15 17.80
N GLU A 187 12.11 19.01 17.73
CA GLU A 187 10.83 18.80 18.39
C GLU A 187 10.12 17.52 17.90
N LEU A 188 10.34 17.14 16.63
CA LEU A 188 9.74 16.00 15.99
C LEU A 188 10.67 14.76 15.93
N GLN A 189 11.87 14.88 16.52
CA GLN A 189 12.88 13.82 16.52
C GLN A 189 12.36 12.44 16.96
N PRO A 190 11.56 12.29 18.04
CA PRO A 190 11.05 10.97 18.43
C PRO A 190 10.19 10.29 17.34
N LEU A 191 9.45 11.09 16.57
CA LEU A 191 8.66 10.61 15.45
C LEU A 191 9.58 10.17 14.29
N ILE A 192 10.55 11.03 13.93
CA ILE A 192 11.49 10.77 12.84
C ILE A 192 12.28 9.48 13.12
N HIS A 193 12.78 9.28 14.34
CA HIS A 193 13.48 8.06 14.72
C HIS A 193 12.59 6.82 14.56
N LYS A 194 11.28 6.92 14.87
CA LYS A 194 10.34 5.81 14.64
C LYS A 194 10.12 5.55 13.15
N VAL A 195 10.04 6.57 12.33
CA VAL A 195 9.92 6.41 10.89
C VAL A 195 11.15 5.71 10.33
N VAL A 196 12.36 6.13 10.70
CA VAL A 196 13.62 5.48 10.29
C VAL A 196 13.63 4.01 10.72
N GLU A 197 13.40 3.72 12.01
CA GLU A 197 13.36 2.36 12.55
C GLU A 197 12.39 1.46 11.77
N TYR A 198 11.20 1.96 11.49
CA TYR A 198 10.16 1.19 10.80
C TYR A 198 10.43 1.05 9.30
N SER A 199 10.96 2.07 8.67
CA SER A 199 11.33 2.04 7.25
C SER A 199 12.43 1.01 7.01
N GLU A 200 13.50 1.04 7.79
CA GLU A 200 14.59 0.06 7.73
C GLU A 200 14.08 -1.38 7.96
N ALA A 201 13.24 -1.58 8.96
CA ALA A 201 12.64 -2.88 9.25
C ALA A 201 11.74 -3.40 8.11
N MET A 202 11.21 -2.51 7.27
CA MET A 202 10.40 -2.83 6.09
C MET A 202 11.23 -2.87 4.79
N GLY A 203 12.54 -2.66 4.85
CA GLY A 203 13.43 -2.65 3.70
C GLY A 203 13.39 -1.37 2.87
N LEU A 204 12.91 -0.27 3.45
CA LEU A 204 12.92 1.06 2.84
C LEU A 204 14.08 1.87 3.40
N GLU A 205 14.94 2.41 2.55
CA GLU A 205 16.07 3.22 2.97
C GLU A 205 15.69 4.71 2.97
N MET A 206 15.52 5.27 4.17
CA MET A 206 15.36 6.70 4.34
C MET A 206 16.74 7.36 4.40
N ILE A 207 17.04 8.22 3.45
CA ILE A 207 18.36 8.86 3.32
C ILE A 207 18.43 10.24 3.96
N GLN A 208 17.31 10.94 4.10
CA GLN A 208 17.25 12.30 4.60
C GLN A 208 15.87 12.62 5.16
N GLY A 209 15.82 13.59 6.08
CA GLY A 209 14.59 14.19 6.55
C GLY A 209 14.81 15.68 6.80
N ASP A 210 13.84 16.50 6.42
CA ASP A 210 13.93 17.95 6.46
C ASP A 210 12.70 18.57 7.13
N HIS A 211 12.96 19.72 7.79
CA HIS A 211 11.89 20.64 8.19
C HIS A 211 11.59 21.58 7.03
N GLU A 212 10.32 21.67 6.66
CA GLU A 212 9.85 22.41 5.50
C GLU A 212 9.25 23.78 5.84
N ASP A 213 8.76 24.52 4.84
CA ASP A 213 8.36 25.92 4.97
C ASP A 213 7.10 26.15 5.83
N ALA A 214 6.22 25.18 5.95
CA ALA A 214 4.99 25.33 6.74
C ALA A 214 5.20 24.85 8.19
N PRO A 215 4.43 25.39 9.16
CA PRO A 215 4.53 24.97 10.56
C PRO A 215 4.30 23.48 10.73
N GLY A 216 5.29 22.75 11.26
CA GLY A 216 5.22 21.32 11.49
C GLY A 216 5.26 20.45 10.22
N GLN A 217 5.63 21.01 9.09
CA GLN A 217 5.81 20.29 7.84
C GLN A 217 7.19 19.61 7.85
N LEU A 218 7.19 18.32 7.59
CA LEU A 218 8.39 17.52 7.41
C LEU A 218 8.36 16.87 6.05
N GLU A 219 9.51 16.81 5.42
CA GLU A 219 9.82 15.99 4.26
C GLU A 219 10.67 14.80 4.69
N LEU A 220 10.42 13.66 4.07
CA LEU A 220 11.15 12.41 4.29
C LEU A 220 11.61 11.88 2.93
N ASN A 221 12.93 11.86 2.70
CA ASN A 221 13.49 11.43 1.43
C ASN A 221 13.92 9.97 1.49
N PHE A 222 13.42 9.17 0.57
CA PHE A 222 13.78 7.76 0.43
C PHE A 222 14.65 7.54 -0.79
N ASP A 223 15.60 6.61 -0.68
CA ASP A 223 16.44 6.24 -1.83
C ASP A 223 15.57 5.73 -2.99
N PHE A 224 16.05 5.97 -4.19
CA PHE A 224 15.31 5.58 -5.37
C PHE A 224 15.52 4.10 -5.69
N ASP A 225 14.43 3.41 -5.98
CA ASP A 225 14.40 2.01 -6.35
C ASP A 225 13.46 1.79 -7.54
N ARG A 226 13.18 0.55 -7.91
CA ARG A 226 12.21 0.23 -8.98
C ARG A 226 10.86 0.86 -8.68
N ALA A 227 10.20 1.36 -9.71
CA ALA A 227 8.98 2.17 -9.54
C ALA A 227 7.69 1.38 -9.24
N GLU A 228 7.71 0.02 -9.30
CA GLU A 228 6.56 -0.85 -9.06
C GLU A 228 6.48 -1.47 -7.66
#